data_5398fea9faf53a58401a7742adaa26b6
#
_entry.id   5398fea9faf53a58401a7742adaa26b6
#
_cell.length_a   1.000
_cell.length_b   1.000
_cell.length_c   1.000
_cell.angle_alpha   90.00
_cell.angle_beta   90.00
_cell.angle_gamma   90.00
#
_symmetry.space_group_name_H-M   'P 1'
#
loop_
_entity.id
_entity.type
_entity.pdbx_description
1 polymer ?
#
loop_
_entity_poly.entity_id
_entity_poly.type
_entity_poly.pdbx_seq_one_letter_code
_entity_poly.pdbx_strand_id
1 'polypeptide(L)'
;MRTIPPAVAVFLVLAGYASTPAAWGHRPIQAAENSQYRLVENWVHFPPEVTKWGQATGVDVDSHDNVFVFHRNELMPIMAFDTHGNFIRAWGRGMFKTTHFLRVDRSDAIWVTDRGYMEAFKFNREGTLLLTLGKQDVLGDNTSHDTFNGMADLAVTKNGDIFVADGEGPNTRVAKFAKDGAFIKWWGGKGTEPGQFNMPHSIAVDSRDRIYVADRSNNRVQMFDKDGKFLNQWTNVGVPWGLFIKGDLMYLVDGSDNNCLLVMSLKDGRILDKVTGLSNPTAVAVDSTGAIYVGEVNGTNVRKFIKTKS
;
A
#
# COMPACT_ATOMS: atom_id res chain seq x y z
N MET A 1 -55.19 69.46 -5.75
CA MET A 1 -55.23 68.01 -6.08
C MET A 1 -53.95 67.62 -6.79
N ARG A 2 -53.05 66.95 -6.12
CA ARG A 2 -51.84 66.42 -6.75
C ARG A 2 -51.97 64.94 -6.88
N THR A 3 -51.93 64.43 -8.08
CA THR A 3 -52.04 62.98 -8.43
C THR A 3 -50.65 62.30 -8.22
N ILE A 4 -50.68 61.22 -7.50
CA ILE A 4 -49.54 60.34 -7.26
C ILE A 4 -49.48 59.26 -8.38
N PRO A 5 -48.34 59.02 -9.03
CA PRO A 5 -48.22 57.93 -10.01
C PRO A 5 -48.04 56.59 -9.34
N PRO A 6 -48.42 55.46 -9.98
CA PRO A 6 -48.34 54.14 -9.38
C PRO A 6 -46.90 53.59 -9.35
N ALA A 7 -46.58 52.91 -8.25
CA ALA A 7 -45.31 52.20 -8.03
C ALA A 7 -45.18 51.01 -8.98
N VAL A 8 -44.05 50.97 -9.69
CA VAL A 8 -43.63 49.81 -10.47
C VAL A 8 -42.93 48.82 -9.55
N ALA A 9 -43.55 47.66 -9.35
CA ALA A 9 -42.93 46.54 -8.62
C ALA A 9 -41.92 45.84 -9.53
N VAL A 10 -40.62 45.95 -9.18
CA VAL A 10 -39.57 45.17 -9.84
C VAL A 10 -39.44 43.81 -9.10
N PHE A 11 -39.88 42.76 -9.74
CA PHE A 11 -39.62 41.40 -9.27
C PHE A 11 -38.16 41.02 -9.59
N LEU A 12 -37.31 40.99 -8.56
CA LEU A 12 -35.99 40.37 -8.63
C LEU A 12 -36.18 38.84 -8.53
N VAL A 13 -36.02 38.16 -9.68
CA VAL A 13 -35.88 36.70 -9.68
C VAL A 13 -34.44 36.36 -9.25
N LEU A 14 -34.28 36.02 -7.98
CA LEU A 14 -33.06 35.41 -7.47
C LEU A 14 -33.01 33.94 -7.96
N ALA A 15 -32.28 33.69 -9.05
CA ALA A 15 -31.91 32.35 -9.45
C ALA A 15 -30.89 31.80 -8.44
N GLY A 16 -31.39 31.08 -7.43
CA GLY A 16 -30.53 30.32 -6.52
C GLY A 16 -29.87 29.17 -7.25
N TYR A 17 -28.59 29.30 -7.58
CA TYR A 17 -27.75 28.15 -7.92
C TYR A 17 -27.53 27.36 -6.67
N ALA A 18 -28.37 26.35 -6.40
CA ALA A 18 -28.08 25.30 -5.46
C ALA A 18 -26.97 24.42 -6.08
N SER A 19 -25.73 24.67 -5.73
CA SER A 19 -24.66 23.75 -5.98
C SER A 19 -24.87 22.52 -5.07
N THR A 20 -25.48 21.48 -5.62
CA THR A 20 -25.44 20.16 -5.00
C THR A 20 -23.98 19.75 -4.87
N PRO A 21 -23.48 19.38 -3.67
CA PRO A 21 -22.15 18.78 -3.58
C PRO A 21 -22.16 17.53 -4.46
N ALA A 22 -21.21 17.45 -5.38
CA ALA A 22 -21.00 16.26 -6.18
C ALA A 22 -20.75 15.10 -5.19
N ALA A 23 -21.73 14.23 -5.03
CA ALA A 23 -21.53 12.95 -4.39
C ALA A 23 -20.46 12.24 -5.20
N TRP A 24 -19.28 12.05 -4.60
CA TRP A 24 -18.21 11.25 -5.14
C TRP A 24 -18.69 9.80 -5.19
N GLY A 25 -19.54 9.50 -6.18
CA GLY A 25 -20.00 8.15 -6.43
C GLY A 25 -18.80 7.30 -6.84
N HIS A 26 -18.45 6.34 -5.99
CA HIS A 26 -17.55 5.26 -6.36
C HIS A 26 -18.13 4.58 -7.61
N ARG A 27 -17.52 4.81 -8.78
CA ARG A 27 -17.84 4.01 -9.94
C ARG A 27 -17.31 2.61 -9.68
N PRO A 28 -18.15 1.57 -9.69
CA PRO A 28 -17.65 0.21 -9.53
C PRO A 28 -16.62 -0.06 -10.63
N ILE A 29 -15.48 -0.60 -10.23
CA ILE A 29 -14.44 -1.03 -11.17
C ILE A 29 -15.06 -2.13 -12.03
N GLN A 30 -15.19 -1.93 -13.34
CA GLN A 30 -15.71 -2.95 -14.24
C GLN A 30 -14.81 -4.19 -14.17
N ALA A 31 -15.39 -5.33 -13.83
CA ALA A 31 -14.68 -6.60 -13.80
C ALA A 31 -14.32 -7.03 -15.22
N ALA A 32 -13.12 -7.57 -15.42
CA ALA A 32 -12.91 -8.54 -16.49
C ALA A 32 -13.82 -9.73 -16.18
N GLU A 33 -14.62 -10.16 -17.13
CA GLU A 33 -15.65 -11.20 -16.90
C GLU A 33 -15.04 -12.55 -16.49
N ASN A 34 -13.75 -12.82 -16.77
CA ASN A 34 -13.01 -13.99 -16.32
C ASN A 34 -11.55 -13.61 -16.01
N SER A 35 -11.16 -13.71 -14.75
CA SER A 35 -9.75 -13.55 -14.37
C SER A 35 -8.89 -14.68 -14.94
N GLN A 36 -7.67 -14.35 -15.40
CA GLN A 36 -6.66 -15.31 -15.82
C GLN A 36 -6.00 -16.03 -14.65
N TYR A 37 -6.44 -15.79 -13.42
CA TYR A 37 -5.86 -16.36 -12.21
C TYR A 37 -6.84 -17.29 -11.50
N ARG A 38 -6.33 -18.40 -10.99
CA ARG A 38 -7.08 -19.33 -10.13
C ARG A 38 -6.42 -19.45 -8.76
N LEU A 39 -7.23 -19.60 -7.74
CA LEU A 39 -6.78 -19.83 -6.37
C LEU A 39 -6.09 -21.19 -6.25
N VAL A 40 -5.00 -21.25 -5.48
CA VAL A 40 -4.34 -22.47 -5.01
C VAL A 40 -4.73 -22.67 -3.56
N GLU A 41 -5.56 -23.66 -3.30
CA GLU A 41 -5.99 -24.00 -1.95
C GLU A 41 -4.86 -24.68 -1.15
N ASN A 42 -4.83 -24.43 0.16
CA ASN A 42 -3.91 -25.08 1.10
C ASN A 42 -2.44 -25.09 0.66
N TRP A 43 -1.99 -23.96 0.08
CA TRP A 43 -0.64 -23.86 -0.47
C TRP A 43 0.46 -23.84 0.59
N VAL A 44 0.13 -23.56 1.88
CA VAL A 44 1.10 -23.42 2.98
C VAL A 44 1.02 -24.60 3.94
N HIS A 45 2.20 -25.03 4.42
CA HIS A 45 2.37 -26.06 5.45
C HIS A 45 2.94 -25.41 6.72
N PHE A 46 2.08 -25.18 7.70
CA PHE A 46 2.46 -24.55 8.97
C PHE A 46 3.35 -25.45 9.84
N PRO A 47 4.26 -24.86 10.66
CA PRO A 47 4.92 -25.58 11.72
C PRO A 47 3.91 -25.96 12.82
N PRO A 48 4.22 -26.95 13.68
CA PRO A 48 3.29 -27.43 14.70
C PRO A 48 2.79 -26.37 15.69
N GLU A 49 3.61 -25.35 15.94
CA GLU A 49 3.32 -24.30 16.92
C GLU A 49 2.31 -23.26 16.42
N VAL A 50 2.09 -23.18 15.09
CA VAL A 50 1.17 -22.23 14.46
C VAL A 50 0.33 -22.97 13.45
N THR A 51 -0.96 -23.05 13.67
CA THR A 51 -1.88 -23.80 12.80
C THR A 51 -2.72 -22.94 11.87
N LYS A 52 -2.62 -21.60 11.99
CA LYS A 52 -3.36 -20.64 11.18
C LYS A 52 -2.66 -19.28 11.15
N TRP A 53 -2.99 -18.50 10.16
CA TRP A 53 -2.58 -17.11 10.07
C TRP A 53 -3.23 -16.24 11.16
N GLY A 54 -2.52 -15.21 11.61
CA GLY A 54 -3.14 -13.99 12.11
C GLY A 54 -3.58 -13.11 10.95
N GLN A 55 -4.00 -11.88 11.22
CA GLN A 55 -4.25 -10.89 10.17
C GLN A 55 -2.95 -10.69 9.36
N ALA A 56 -2.93 -11.10 8.10
CA ALA A 56 -1.75 -10.99 7.25
C ALA A 56 -1.68 -9.58 6.66
N THR A 57 -0.74 -8.79 7.16
CA THR A 57 -0.59 -7.37 6.83
C THR A 57 0.52 -7.12 5.81
N GLY A 58 1.48 -8.03 5.68
CA GLY A 58 2.58 -7.93 4.74
C GLY A 58 2.87 -9.27 4.07
N VAL A 59 3.18 -9.25 2.79
CA VAL A 59 3.69 -10.40 2.04
C VAL A 59 4.64 -9.90 0.96
N ASP A 60 5.79 -10.57 0.80
CA ASP A 60 6.71 -10.35 -0.29
C ASP A 60 7.53 -11.62 -0.57
N VAL A 61 8.31 -11.61 -1.66
CA VAL A 61 9.12 -12.74 -2.11
C VAL A 61 10.57 -12.31 -2.31
N ASP A 62 11.51 -13.20 -1.98
CA ASP A 62 12.94 -12.96 -2.24
C ASP A 62 13.34 -13.39 -3.67
N SER A 63 14.61 -13.21 -4.02
CA SER A 63 15.17 -13.58 -5.33
C SER A 63 15.17 -15.09 -5.59
N HIS A 64 14.87 -15.92 -4.60
CA HIS A 64 14.77 -17.39 -4.67
C HIS A 64 13.31 -17.85 -4.62
N ASP A 65 12.34 -16.91 -4.72
CA ASP A 65 10.90 -17.15 -4.61
C ASP A 65 10.44 -17.67 -3.23
N ASN A 66 11.26 -17.52 -2.17
CA ASN A 66 10.77 -17.75 -0.83
C ASN A 66 9.77 -16.66 -0.45
N VAL A 67 8.67 -17.08 0.18
CA VAL A 67 7.56 -16.18 0.54
C VAL A 67 7.71 -15.77 1.99
N PHE A 68 7.80 -14.48 2.24
CA PHE A 68 7.84 -13.89 3.57
C PHE A 68 6.48 -13.28 3.89
N VAL A 69 5.99 -13.58 5.09
CA VAL A 69 4.68 -13.11 5.57
C VAL A 69 4.85 -12.40 6.90
N PHE A 70 4.29 -11.21 7.02
CA PHE A 70 4.17 -10.47 8.27
C PHE A 70 2.71 -10.44 8.69
N HIS A 71 2.42 -10.99 9.87
CA HIS A 71 1.06 -11.12 10.33
C HIS A 71 0.93 -10.92 11.84
N ARG A 72 -0.27 -10.63 12.32
CA ARG A 72 -0.55 -10.39 13.73
C ARG A 72 -0.64 -11.69 14.50
N ASN A 73 0.50 -12.36 14.65
CA ASN A 73 0.69 -13.53 15.51
C ASN A 73 1.87 -13.25 16.44
N GLU A 74 1.64 -13.34 17.74
CA GLU A 74 2.65 -12.97 18.75
C GLU A 74 3.83 -13.94 18.82
N LEU A 75 3.64 -15.21 18.44
CA LEU A 75 4.69 -16.23 18.49
C LEU A 75 5.62 -16.13 17.29
N MET A 76 5.08 -15.97 16.09
CA MET A 76 5.81 -16.01 14.83
C MET A 76 5.34 -14.88 13.89
N PRO A 77 5.57 -13.60 14.24
CA PRO A 77 5.03 -12.48 13.47
C PRO A 77 5.60 -12.38 12.05
N ILE A 78 6.87 -12.80 11.84
CA ILE A 78 7.45 -12.95 10.51
C ILE A 78 7.70 -14.43 10.26
N MET A 79 7.15 -14.95 9.16
CA MET A 79 7.32 -16.33 8.72
C MET A 79 7.85 -16.38 7.29
N ALA A 80 8.73 -17.33 7.02
CA ALA A 80 9.27 -17.62 5.69
C ALA A 80 8.89 -19.03 5.24
N PHE A 81 8.53 -19.16 3.97
CA PHE A 81 8.14 -20.41 3.31
C PHE A 81 8.88 -20.56 1.99
N ASP A 82 9.12 -21.79 1.56
CA ASP A 82 9.66 -22.06 0.23
C ASP A 82 8.56 -21.94 -0.86
N THR A 83 8.93 -22.13 -2.12
CA THR A 83 8.02 -22.08 -3.28
C THR A 83 6.89 -23.11 -3.23
N HIS A 84 7.06 -24.18 -2.45
CA HIS A 84 6.07 -25.25 -2.24
C HIS A 84 5.19 -25.00 -1.01
N GLY A 85 5.46 -23.91 -0.25
CA GLY A 85 4.74 -23.56 0.97
C GLY A 85 5.24 -24.28 2.21
N ASN A 86 6.39 -24.94 2.15
CA ASN A 86 6.99 -25.53 3.34
C ASN A 86 7.61 -24.45 4.23
N PHE A 87 7.35 -24.55 5.53
CA PHE A 87 7.91 -23.62 6.52
C PHE A 87 9.44 -23.71 6.55
N ILE A 88 10.10 -22.55 6.49
CA ILE A 88 11.56 -22.44 6.59
C ILE A 88 11.95 -21.96 7.99
N ARG A 89 11.42 -20.81 8.41
CA ARG A 89 11.75 -20.18 9.71
C ARG A 89 10.74 -19.10 10.09
N ALA A 90 10.83 -18.68 11.36
CA ALA A 90 10.13 -17.50 11.85
C ALA A 90 10.99 -16.72 12.84
N TRP A 91 10.70 -15.42 12.99
CA TRP A 91 11.37 -14.56 13.97
C TRP A 91 10.52 -13.35 14.34
N GLY A 92 11.03 -12.50 15.23
CA GLY A 92 10.40 -11.24 15.61
C GLY A 92 9.46 -11.35 16.82
N ARG A 93 9.44 -12.47 17.55
CA ARG A 93 8.60 -12.62 18.74
C ARG A 93 8.87 -11.51 19.76
N GLY A 94 7.81 -10.80 20.17
CA GLY A 94 7.88 -9.70 21.13
C GLY A 94 8.52 -8.40 20.61
N MET A 95 8.85 -8.32 19.31
CA MET A 95 9.48 -7.12 18.74
C MET A 95 8.47 -6.07 18.29
N PHE A 96 7.23 -6.45 18.04
CA PHE A 96 6.26 -5.60 17.35
C PHE A 96 5.02 -5.33 18.23
N LYS A 97 4.48 -4.11 18.09
CA LYS A 97 3.23 -3.70 18.74
C LYS A 97 2.03 -3.81 17.80
N THR A 98 2.21 -3.36 16.55
CA THR A 98 1.16 -3.45 15.52
C THR A 98 1.83 -3.64 14.15
N THR A 99 1.95 -4.90 13.72
CA THR A 99 2.54 -5.24 12.44
C THR A 99 1.75 -4.60 11.30
N HIS A 100 2.44 -4.07 10.27
CA HIS A 100 1.77 -3.37 9.18
C HIS A 100 2.18 -3.83 7.78
N PHE A 101 3.37 -3.51 7.25
CA PHE A 101 3.82 -3.97 5.93
C PHE A 101 5.12 -4.77 6.01
N LEU A 102 5.37 -5.58 4.96
CA LEU A 102 6.63 -6.28 4.73
C LEU A 102 7.05 -6.07 3.28
N ARG A 103 8.35 -5.81 3.08
CA ARG A 103 9.00 -5.71 1.78
C ARG A 103 10.32 -6.47 1.78
N VAL A 104 10.65 -7.06 0.64
CA VAL A 104 11.96 -7.63 0.38
C VAL A 104 12.69 -6.73 -0.61
N ASP A 105 13.86 -6.22 -0.23
CA ASP A 105 14.65 -5.38 -1.12
C ASP A 105 15.50 -6.22 -2.10
N ARG A 106 16.13 -5.56 -3.06
CA ARG A 106 16.94 -6.22 -4.09
C ARG A 106 18.19 -6.95 -3.58
N SER A 107 18.54 -6.78 -2.32
CA SER A 107 19.60 -7.51 -1.64
C SER A 107 19.07 -8.69 -0.80
N ASP A 108 17.79 -9.02 -0.96
CA ASP A 108 17.04 -9.99 -0.18
C ASP A 108 16.97 -9.65 1.32
N ALA A 109 17.14 -8.38 1.68
CA ALA A 109 16.89 -7.94 3.04
C ALA A 109 15.38 -7.71 3.25
N ILE A 110 14.91 -8.16 4.41
CA ILE A 110 13.49 -8.09 4.78
C ILE A 110 13.26 -6.82 5.58
N TRP A 111 12.37 -5.98 5.10
CA TRP A 111 11.91 -4.79 5.77
C TRP A 111 10.50 -4.99 6.29
N VAL A 112 10.25 -4.55 7.52
CA VAL A 112 8.89 -4.52 8.09
C VAL A 112 8.62 -3.17 8.73
N THR A 113 7.37 -2.74 8.68
CA THR A 113 6.90 -1.54 9.37
C THR A 113 6.02 -1.93 10.54
N ASP A 114 6.26 -1.31 11.70
CA ASP A 114 5.40 -1.40 12.88
C ASP A 114 4.70 -0.07 13.11
N ARG A 115 3.41 -0.06 12.88
CA ARG A 115 2.56 1.11 13.08
C ARG A 115 2.35 1.46 14.55
N GLY A 116 2.52 0.49 15.46
CA GLY A 116 2.32 0.69 16.88
C GLY A 116 3.50 1.38 17.56
N TYR A 117 4.71 1.06 17.16
CA TYR A 117 5.93 1.72 17.64
C TYR A 117 6.39 2.86 16.74
N MET A 118 5.82 3.00 15.54
CA MET A 118 6.24 3.97 14.50
C MET A 118 7.68 3.74 14.05
N GLU A 119 8.05 2.48 13.87
CA GLU A 119 9.38 2.05 13.47
C GLU A 119 9.35 1.15 12.24
N ALA A 120 10.42 1.19 11.44
CA ALA A 120 10.70 0.18 10.43
C ALA A 120 12.00 -0.53 10.76
N PHE A 121 12.01 -1.85 10.52
CA PHE A 121 13.12 -2.73 10.83
C PHE A 121 13.62 -3.39 9.55
N LYS A 122 14.94 -3.40 9.36
CA LYS A 122 15.60 -4.15 8.30
C LYS A 122 16.27 -5.38 8.89
N PHE A 123 15.98 -6.55 8.34
CA PHE A 123 16.62 -7.81 8.71
C PHE A 123 17.38 -8.40 7.51
N ASN A 124 18.40 -9.19 7.77
CA ASN A 124 18.91 -10.12 6.77
C ASN A 124 17.96 -11.33 6.63
N ARG A 125 18.25 -12.22 5.68
CA ARG A 125 17.42 -13.42 5.42
C ARG A 125 17.37 -14.39 6.61
N GLU A 126 18.36 -14.33 7.50
CA GLU A 126 18.47 -15.14 8.70
C GLU A 126 17.65 -14.57 9.87
N GLY A 127 17.12 -13.35 9.75
CA GLY A 127 16.35 -12.66 10.78
C GLY A 127 17.21 -11.81 11.73
N THR A 128 18.48 -11.53 11.38
CA THR A 128 19.34 -10.62 12.14
C THR A 128 18.96 -9.19 11.83
N LEU A 129 18.70 -8.37 12.85
CA LEU A 129 18.40 -6.94 12.71
C LEU A 129 19.63 -6.18 12.20
N LEU A 130 19.45 -5.41 11.12
CA LEU A 130 20.51 -4.63 10.47
C LEU A 130 20.34 -3.13 10.64
N LEU A 131 19.10 -2.63 10.65
CA LEU A 131 18.78 -1.20 10.74
C LEU A 131 17.41 -1.01 11.35
N THR A 132 17.24 0.07 12.12
CA THR A 132 15.94 0.58 12.57
C THR A 132 15.78 2.03 12.11
N LEU A 133 14.62 2.36 11.55
CA LEU A 133 14.18 3.72 11.28
C LEU A 133 13.03 4.06 12.21
N GLY A 134 13.05 5.28 12.75
CA GLY A 134 12.08 5.69 13.75
C GLY A 134 12.65 5.60 15.17
N LYS A 135 11.82 5.96 16.14
CA LYS A 135 12.12 5.88 17.58
C LYS A 135 10.88 5.38 18.29
N GLN A 136 11.03 4.28 18.99
CA GLN A 136 9.94 3.62 19.69
C GLN A 136 9.15 4.59 20.57
N ASP A 137 7.83 4.61 20.38
CA ASP A 137 6.87 5.44 21.11
C ASP A 137 7.12 6.96 21.03
N VAL A 138 7.96 7.43 20.08
CA VAL A 138 8.20 8.86 19.83
C VAL A 138 7.48 9.28 18.55
N LEU A 139 6.42 10.08 18.71
CA LEU A 139 5.63 10.57 17.59
C LEU A 139 6.31 11.82 16.97
N GLY A 140 6.40 11.81 15.64
CA GLY A 140 6.85 12.95 14.86
C GLY A 140 5.71 13.72 14.20
N ASP A 141 6.07 14.69 13.38
CA ASP A 141 5.17 15.40 12.47
C ASP A 141 5.73 15.35 11.03
N ASN A 142 5.08 16.04 10.09
CA ASN A 142 5.52 16.07 8.70
C ASN A 142 6.94 16.65 8.50
N THR A 143 7.48 17.41 9.45
CA THR A 143 8.81 18.01 9.37
C THR A 143 9.90 17.21 10.08
N SER A 144 9.51 16.21 10.87
CA SER A 144 10.44 15.37 11.64
C SER A 144 11.34 14.55 10.72
N HIS A 145 12.63 14.42 11.10
CA HIS A 145 13.64 13.77 10.29
C HIS A 145 13.83 12.29 10.65
N ASP A 146 13.57 11.89 11.88
CA ASP A 146 13.88 10.56 12.40
C ASP A 146 12.74 9.95 13.23
N THR A 147 11.55 10.54 13.18
CA THR A 147 10.33 10.06 13.84
C THR A 147 9.13 10.16 12.89
N PHE A 148 8.14 9.32 13.13
CA PHE A 148 6.95 9.16 12.29
C PHE A 148 5.66 9.28 13.12
N ASN A 149 4.53 9.43 12.45
CA ASN A 149 3.22 9.43 13.10
C ASN A 149 2.14 8.92 12.13
N GLY A 150 2.32 7.71 11.68
CA GLY A 150 1.47 7.07 10.70
C GLY A 150 2.25 6.21 9.71
N MET A 151 3.41 5.68 10.15
CA MET A 151 4.24 4.83 9.30
C MET A 151 3.41 3.65 8.76
N ALA A 152 3.23 3.63 7.45
CA ALA A 152 2.45 2.60 6.78
C ALA A 152 3.37 1.60 6.06
N ASP A 153 3.99 2.00 4.97
CA ASP A 153 4.77 1.13 4.08
C ASP A 153 6.09 1.80 3.68
N LEU A 154 7.02 1.03 3.13
CA LEU A 154 8.26 1.56 2.58
C LEU A 154 8.65 0.87 1.27
N ALA A 155 9.47 1.55 0.48
CA ALA A 155 10.08 0.99 -0.72
C ALA A 155 11.57 1.34 -0.78
N VAL A 156 12.37 0.46 -1.37
CA VAL A 156 13.81 0.64 -1.49
C VAL A 156 14.20 0.64 -2.97
N THR A 157 14.91 1.68 -3.40
CA THR A 157 15.41 1.82 -4.77
C THR A 157 16.65 0.95 -5.02
N LYS A 158 17.08 0.88 -6.28
CA LYS A 158 18.25 0.09 -6.68
C LYS A 158 19.55 0.52 -5.98
N ASN A 159 19.71 1.82 -5.69
CA ASN A 159 20.89 2.35 -5.00
C ASN A 159 20.79 2.26 -3.46
N GLY A 160 19.65 1.76 -2.94
CA GLY A 160 19.40 1.58 -1.52
C GLY A 160 18.69 2.74 -0.83
N ASP A 161 18.32 3.83 -1.55
CA ASP A 161 17.49 4.89 -0.95
C ASP A 161 16.14 4.32 -0.49
N ILE A 162 15.72 4.73 0.70
CA ILE A 162 14.52 4.25 1.36
C ILE A 162 13.45 5.34 1.30
N PHE A 163 12.24 4.97 0.90
CA PHE A 163 11.08 5.85 0.84
C PHE A 163 10.00 5.31 1.77
N VAL A 164 9.58 6.11 2.74
CA VAL A 164 8.57 5.74 3.74
C VAL A 164 7.29 6.51 3.49
N ALA A 165 6.18 5.80 3.31
CA ALA A 165 4.84 6.37 3.35
C ALA A 165 4.43 6.54 4.82
N ASP A 166 4.33 7.79 5.27
CA ASP A 166 3.97 8.16 6.64
C ASP A 166 2.61 8.86 6.60
N GLY A 167 1.53 8.06 6.59
CA GLY A 167 0.19 8.54 6.30
C GLY A 167 -0.95 7.84 6.99
N GLU A 168 -0.74 6.73 7.71
CA GLU A 168 -1.81 6.07 8.46
C GLU A 168 -1.95 6.63 9.88
N GLY A 169 -1.91 7.96 9.96
CA GLY A 169 -2.02 8.77 11.16
C GLY A 169 -2.18 10.24 10.79
N PRO A 170 -1.78 11.18 11.66
CA PRO A 170 -1.83 12.61 11.38
C PRO A 170 -0.91 13.08 10.25
N ASN A 171 0.22 12.38 10.03
CA ASN A 171 1.15 12.72 8.97
C ASN A 171 0.58 12.38 7.59
N THR A 172 1.04 13.11 6.57
CA THR A 172 0.59 12.95 5.17
C THR A 172 1.76 13.20 4.22
N ARG A 173 2.83 12.42 4.39
CA ARG A 173 4.10 12.64 3.68
C ARG A 173 4.71 11.35 3.14
N VAL A 174 5.65 11.52 2.22
CA VAL A 174 6.67 10.51 1.92
C VAL A 174 8.01 11.06 2.42
N ALA A 175 8.71 10.29 3.25
CA ALA A 175 10.04 10.63 3.74
C ALA A 175 11.10 9.78 3.04
N LYS A 176 12.20 10.40 2.61
CA LYS A 176 13.32 9.78 1.92
C LYS A 176 14.54 9.71 2.81
N PHE A 177 15.17 8.54 2.86
CA PHE A 177 16.41 8.27 3.60
C PHE A 177 17.45 7.64 2.68
N ALA A 178 18.72 7.82 3.03
CA ALA A 178 19.81 7.07 2.43
C ALA A 178 19.82 5.62 2.92
N LYS A 179 20.59 4.75 2.29
CA LYS A 179 20.70 3.31 2.59
C LYS A 179 21.14 2.98 4.02
N ASP A 180 21.78 3.93 4.69
CA ASP A 180 22.24 3.83 6.09
C ASP A 180 21.24 4.42 7.10
N GLY A 181 20.07 4.89 6.62
CA GLY A 181 19.04 5.50 7.44
C GLY A 181 19.20 7.00 7.66
N ALA A 182 20.19 7.67 7.06
CA ALA A 182 20.33 9.11 7.14
C ALA A 182 19.19 9.81 6.39
N PHE A 183 18.51 10.75 7.06
CA PHE A 183 17.42 11.52 6.45
C PHE A 183 17.94 12.39 5.29
N ILE A 184 17.20 12.40 4.19
CA ILE A 184 17.50 13.21 3.02
C ILE A 184 16.49 14.33 2.86
N LYS A 185 15.21 14.01 2.76
CA LYS A 185 14.11 14.96 2.56
C LYS A 185 12.74 14.31 2.78
N TRP A 186 11.71 15.12 2.73
CA TRP A 186 10.33 14.67 2.62
C TRP A 186 9.55 15.54 1.62
N TRP A 187 8.39 15.05 1.19
CA TRP A 187 7.41 15.81 0.42
C TRP A 187 6.00 15.34 0.74
N GLY A 188 5.01 16.15 0.33
CA GLY A 188 3.61 15.89 0.56
C GLY A 188 2.97 17.01 1.36
N GLY A 189 2.03 16.64 2.19
CA GLY A 189 1.15 17.51 2.97
C GLY A 189 -0.30 17.12 2.72
N LYS A 190 -1.19 17.46 3.65
CA LYS A 190 -2.60 17.10 3.55
C LYS A 190 -3.31 17.86 2.44
N GLY A 191 -4.00 17.14 1.56
CA GLY A 191 -4.83 17.72 0.52
C GLY A 191 -5.13 16.78 -0.65
N THR A 192 -5.71 17.35 -1.71
CA THR A 192 -6.16 16.63 -2.91
C THR A 192 -5.39 17.03 -4.17
N GLU A 193 -4.60 18.12 -4.12
CA GLU A 193 -3.83 18.57 -5.25
C GLU A 193 -2.69 17.60 -5.60
N PRO A 194 -2.14 17.63 -6.82
CA PRO A 194 -0.95 16.87 -7.17
C PRO A 194 0.20 17.09 -6.18
N GLY A 195 0.75 16.00 -5.66
CA GLY A 195 1.81 16.05 -4.64
C GLY A 195 1.33 16.16 -3.20
N GLN A 196 0.06 16.44 -2.95
CA GLN A 196 -0.56 16.36 -1.63
C GLN A 196 -1.17 14.97 -1.41
N PHE A 197 -1.39 14.59 -0.16
CA PHE A 197 -1.89 13.27 0.20
C PHE A 197 -3.05 13.36 1.21
N ASN A 198 -3.89 12.31 1.17
CA ASN A 198 -4.83 12.00 2.23
C ASN A 198 -4.72 10.50 2.53
N MET A 199 -3.84 10.17 3.46
CA MET A 199 -3.46 8.80 3.83
C MET A 199 -2.60 8.10 2.75
N PRO A 200 -1.32 8.52 2.54
CA PRO A 200 -0.35 7.72 1.78
C PRO A 200 -0.10 6.40 2.54
N HIS A 201 -0.63 5.29 1.98
CA HIS A 201 -0.75 4.02 2.70
C HIS A 201 0.24 2.96 2.21
N SER A 202 0.47 2.89 0.91
CA SER A 202 1.45 1.97 0.33
C SER A 202 2.34 2.69 -0.67
N ILE A 203 3.54 2.18 -0.85
CA ILE A 203 4.55 2.78 -1.73
C ILE A 203 5.31 1.68 -2.47
N ALA A 204 5.54 1.88 -3.75
CA ALA A 204 6.31 0.97 -4.59
C ALA A 204 7.27 1.73 -5.50
N VAL A 205 8.33 1.06 -5.94
CA VAL A 205 9.33 1.61 -6.85
C VAL A 205 9.48 0.73 -8.08
N ASP A 206 9.53 1.34 -9.27
CA ASP A 206 9.76 0.60 -10.51
C ASP A 206 11.26 0.47 -10.87
N SER A 207 11.53 -0.18 -12.00
CA SER A 207 12.91 -0.41 -12.47
C SER A 207 13.66 0.87 -12.89
N ARG A 208 12.93 1.99 -13.04
CA ARG A 208 13.46 3.32 -13.40
C ARG A 208 13.54 4.26 -12.19
N ASP A 209 13.39 3.71 -10.97
CA ASP A 209 13.34 4.45 -9.70
C ASP A 209 12.23 5.51 -9.64
N ARG A 210 11.10 5.30 -10.37
CA ARG A 210 9.89 6.09 -10.18
C ARG A 210 9.13 5.57 -8.96
N ILE A 211 8.64 6.49 -8.16
CA ILE A 211 7.95 6.21 -6.90
C ILE A 211 6.44 6.28 -7.12
N TYR A 212 5.72 5.23 -6.74
CA TYR A 212 4.27 5.13 -6.81
C TYR A 212 3.71 5.10 -5.41
N VAL A 213 2.79 6.01 -5.10
CA VAL A 213 2.19 6.16 -3.77
C VAL A 213 0.70 5.91 -3.86
N ALA A 214 0.21 4.93 -3.11
CA ALA A 214 -1.21 4.72 -2.88
C ALA A 214 -1.75 5.81 -1.95
N ASP A 215 -2.34 6.83 -2.51
CA ASP A 215 -3.01 7.92 -1.79
C ASP A 215 -4.45 7.49 -1.49
N ARG A 216 -4.56 6.62 -0.47
CA ARG A 216 -5.71 5.75 -0.18
C ARG A 216 -7.02 6.51 -0.06
N SER A 217 -7.08 7.54 0.78
CA SER A 217 -8.31 8.29 1.02
C SER A 217 -8.63 9.31 -0.08
N ASN A 218 -7.74 9.49 -1.05
CA ASN A 218 -8.00 10.23 -2.29
C ASN A 218 -8.32 9.30 -3.48
N ASN A 219 -8.40 7.98 -3.25
CA ASN A 219 -8.75 6.97 -4.27
C ASN A 219 -7.89 7.06 -5.53
N ARG A 220 -6.58 7.25 -5.36
CA ARG A 220 -5.63 7.41 -6.47
C ARG A 220 -4.27 6.81 -6.17
N VAL A 221 -3.51 6.56 -7.25
CA VAL A 221 -2.06 6.31 -7.18
C VAL A 221 -1.36 7.52 -7.80
N GLN A 222 -0.46 8.14 -7.06
CA GLN A 222 0.39 9.22 -7.57
C GLN A 222 1.79 8.72 -7.92
N MET A 223 2.38 9.27 -8.96
CA MET A 223 3.74 8.95 -9.42
C MET A 223 4.67 10.13 -9.25
N PHE A 224 5.87 9.83 -8.77
CA PHE A 224 6.94 10.81 -8.54
C PHE A 224 8.25 10.30 -9.12
N ASP A 225 9.16 11.21 -9.42
CA ASP A 225 10.56 10.84 -9.58
C ASP A 225 11.21 10.56 -8.22
N LYS A 226 12.47 10.08 -8.24
CA LYS A 226 13.24 9.78 -7.01
C LYS A 226 13.52 11.00 -6.13
N ASP A 227 13.26 12.22 -6.64
CA ASP A 227 13.45 13.47 -5.92
C ASP A 227 12.13 14.09 -5.42
N GLY A 228 11.01 13.34 -5.58
CA GLY A 228 9.69 13.73 -5.08
C GLY A 228 8.95 14.71 -5.98
N LYS A 229 9.41 14.92 -7.23
CA LYS A 229 8.68 15.72 -8.21
C LYS A 229 7.50 14.91 -8.75
N PHE A 230 6.30 15.48 -8.69
CA PHE A 230 5.10 14.87 -9.25
C PHE A 230 5.24 14.68 -10.77
N LEU A 231 4.88 13.48 -11.24
CA LEU A 231 4.93 13.11 -12.65
C LEU A 231 3.55 12.87 -13.24
N ASN A 232 2.71 12.10 -12.56
CA ASN A 232 1.39 11.70 -13.04
C ASN A 232 0.54 11.13 -11.90
N GLN A 233 -0.74 10.85 -12.17
CA GLN A 233 -1.62 10.10 -11.25
C GLN A 233 -2.65 9.26 -12.00
N TRP A 234 -3.14 8.19 -11.35
CA TRP A 234 -4.24 7.37 -11.79
C TRP A 234 -5.38 7.42 -10.78
N THR A 235 -6.59 7.77 -11.22
CA THR A 235 -7.75 8.01 -10.35
C THR A 235 -8.84 6.95 -10.42
N ASN A 236 -8.79 6.04 -11.41
CA ASN A 236 -9.80 4.98 -11.59
C ASN A 236 -9.28 3.63 -11.05
N VAL A 237 -8.73 3.63 -9.85
CA VAL A 237 -8.03 2.48 -9.25
C VAL A 237 -8.73 1.93 -8.00
N GLY A 238 -9.93 2.42 -7.67
CA GLY A 238 -10.60 2.11 -6.40
C GLY A 238 -9.91 2.75 -5.21
N VAL A 239 -9.96 2.08 -4.07
CA VAL A 239 -9.31 2.49 -2.81
C VAL A 239 -8.00 1.70 -2.66
N PRO A 240 -6.83 2.23 -3.04
CA PRO A 240 -5.59 1.47 -3.06
C PRO A 240 -5.04 1.26 -1.64
N TRP A 241 -4.97 0.00 -1.21
CA TRP A 241 -4.38 -0.38 0.08
C TRP A 241 -2.94 -0.84 -0.06
N GLY A 242 -2.64 -1.69 -1.03
CA GLY A 242 -1.33 -2.22 -1.28
C GLY A 242 -0.92 -2.15 -2.74
N LEU A 243 0.36 -1.86 -2.99
CA LEU A 243 0.96 -1.81 -4.32
C LEU A 243 2.13 -2.77 -4.39
N PHE A 244 2.29 -3.43 -5.53
CA PHE A 244 3.47 -4.18 -5.89
C PHE A 244 3.77 -3.99 -7.37
N ILE A 245 5.03 -3.86 -7.73
CA ILE A 245 5.44 -3.67 -9.13
C ILE A 245 6.38 -4.80 -9.55
N LYS A 246 6.05 -5.44 -10.67
CA LYS A 246 6.91 -6.43 -11.32
C LYS A 246 6.93 -6.24 -12.83
N GLY A 247 8.10 -5.98 -13.38
CA GLY A 247 8.25 -5.65 -14.80
C GLY A 247 7.43 -4.40 -15.15
N ASP A 248 6.58 -4.53 -16.17
CA ASP A 248 5.70 -3.46 -16.65
C ASP A 248 4.28 -3.53 -16.04
N LEU A 249 4.09 -4.27 -14.97
CA LEU A 249 2.81 -4.45 -14.29
C LEU A 249 2.83 -3.90 -12.87
N MET A 250 1.72 -3.28 -12.49
CA MET A 250 1.38 -2.98 -11.11
C MET A 250 0.27 -3.95 -10.66
N TYR A 251 0.44 -4.47 -9.46
CA TYR A 251 -0.55 -5.23 -8.72
C TYR A 251 -1.04 -4.35 -7.58
N LEU A 252 -2.33 -4.03 -7.59
CA LEU A 252 -2.95 -3.14 -6.62
C LEU A 252 -4.08 -3.89 -5.92
N VAL A 253 -4.07 -3.91 -4.60
CA VAL A 253 -5.20 -4.43 -3.81
C VAL A 253 -6.07 -3.30 -3.30
N ASP A 254 -7.38 -3.43 -3.53
CA ASP A 254 -8.43 -2.60 -2.96
C ASP A 254 -9.06 -3.36 -1.79
N GLY A 255 -8.72 -2.96 -0.58
CA GLY A 255 -9.16 -3.60 0.67
C GLY A 255 -10.46 -3.04 1.24
N SER A 256 -11.10 -2.10 0.54
CA SER A 256 -12.35 -1.48 0.97
C SER A 256 -13.57 -2.09 0.27
N ASP A 257 -14.29 -1.29 -0.47
CA ASP A 257 -15.60 -1.65 -1.04
C ASP A 257 -15.52 -2.76 -2.11
N ASN A 258 -14.42 -2.80 -2.89
CA ASN A 258 -14.30 -3.75 -3.98
C ASN A 258 -13.68 -5.09 -3.55
N ASN A 259 -12.89 -5.13 -2.49
CA ASN A 259 -12.20 -6.33 -2.00
C ASN A 259 -11.59 -7.16 -3.15
N CYS A 260 -10.72 -6.54 -3.92
CA CYS A 260 -10.17 -7.13 -5.14
C CYS A 260 -8.68 -6.84 -5.31
N LEU A 261 -8.07 -7.61 -6.21
CA LEU A 261 -6.75 -7.33 -6.76
C LEU A 261 -6.92 -6.88 -8.22
N LEU A 262 -6.28 -5.79 -8.58
CA LEU A 262 -6.16 -5.28 -9.94
C LEU A 262 -4.75 -5.55 -10.48
N VAL A 263 -4.67 -6.07 -11.70
CA VAL A 263 -3.42 -6.12 -12.47
C VAL A 263 -3.46 -5.00 -13.49
N MET A 264 -2.51 -4.09 -13.43
CA MET A 264 -2.52 -2.84 -14.21
C MET A 264 -1.25 -2.67 -15.02
N SER A 265 -1.36 -2.03 -16.17
CA SER A 265 -0.22 -1.63 -17.00
C SER A 265 0.48 -0.40 -16.39
N LEU A 266 1.79 -0.46 -16.15
CA LEU A 266 2.59 0.71 -15.74
C LEU A 266 2.73 1.77 -16.83
N LYS A 267 2.42 1.44 -18.09
CA LYS A 267 2.52 2.38 -19.20
C LYS A 267 1.45 3.46 -19.13
N ASP A 268 0.22 3.08 -18.79
CA ASP A 268 -0.97 3.94 -18.94
C ASP A 268 -1.98 3.80 -17.79
N GLY A 269 -1.73 2.95 -16.79
CA GLY A 269 -2.64 2.70 -15.68
C GLY A 269 -3.89 1.89 -16.04
N ARG A 270 -3.94 1.31 -17.24
CA ARG A 270 -5.09 0.51 -17.67
C ARG A 270 -5.17 -0.79 -16.88
N ILE A 271 -6.36 -1.13 -16.39
CA ILE A 271 -6.64 -2.41 -15.73
C ILE A 271 -6.66 -3.51 -16.80
N LEU A 272 -5.82 -4.53 -16.61
CA LEU A 272 -5.65 -5.67 -17.50
C LEU A 272 -6.40 -6.90 -16.99
N ASP A 273 -6.48 -7.07 -15.67
CA ASP A 273 -7.16 -8.20 -15.02
C ASP A 273 -7.65 -7.79 -13.62
N LYS A 274 -8.64 -8.54 -13.09
CA LYS A 274 -9.22 -8.32 -11.77
C LYS A 274 -9.53 -9.66 -11.10
N VAL A 275 -8.96 -9.89 -9.91
CA VAL A 275 -9.29 -11.02 -9.04
C VAL A 275 -10.22 -10.52 -7.94
N THR A 276 -11.36 -11.19 -7.75
CA THR A 276 -12.39 -10.85 -6.76
C THR A 276 -12.52 -11.92 -5.67
N GLY A 277 -13.40 -11.67 -4.69
CA GLY A 277 -13.66 -12.63 -3.61
C GLY A 277 -12.59 -12.64 -2.52
N LEU A 278 -11.82 -11.54 -2.41
CA LEU A 278 -10.87 -11.31 -1.33
C LEU A 278 -11.58 -10.77 -0.08
N SER A 279 -10.91 -10.79 1.06
CA SER A 279 -11.44 -10.32 2.34
C SER A 279 -10.51 -9.30 2.99
N ASN A 280 -10.73 -8.01 2.66
CA ASN A 280 -9.90 -6.89 3.10
C ASN A 280 -8.41 -7.13 2.76
N PRO A 281 -8.06 -7.30 1.46
CA PRO A 281 -6.68 -7.47 1.04
C PRO A 281 -5.88 -6.19 1.31
N THR A 282 -4.68 -6.34 1.87
CA THR A 282 -3.83 -5.19 2.22
C THR A 282 -2.43 -5.27 1.60
N ALA A 283 -1.91 -6.47 1.38
CA ALA A 283 -0.59 -6.67 0.81
C ALA A 283 -0.64 -7.60 -0.40
N VAL A 284 0.28 -7.41 -1.34
CA VAL A 284 0.40 -8.25 -2.53
C VAL A 284 1.86 -8.38 -2.93
N ALA A 285 2.26 -9.56 -3.39
CA ALA A 285 3.56 -9.86 -3.98
C ALA A 285 3.41 -10.83 -5.16
N VAL A 286 4.45 -10.91 -6.00
CA VAL A 286 4.45 -11.78 -7.19
C VAL A 286 5.81 -12.43 -7.35
N ASP A 287 5.86 -13.76 -7.40
CA ASP A 287 7.09 -14.54 -7.58
C ASP A 287 7.58 -14.56 -9.04
N SER A 288 8.74 -15.19 -9.29
CA SER A 288 9.35 -15.24 -10.64
C SER A 288 8.47 -15.96 -11.66
N THR A 289 7.60 -16.86 -11.24
CA THR A 289 6.69 -17.61 -12.10
C THR A 289 5.42 -16.83 -12.46
N GLY A 290 5.20 -15.68 -11.78
CA GLY A 290 3.99 -14.88 -11.90
C GLY A 290 2.85 -15.33 -10.98
N ALA A 291 3.11 -16.22 -10.01
CA ALA A 291 2.15 -16.51 -8.95
C ALA A 291 2.02 -15.30 -8.02
N ILE A 292 0.79 -15.00 -7.64
CA ILE A 292 0.43 -13.84 -6.83
C ILE A 292 0.11 -14.31 -5.41
N TYR A 293 0.65 -13.61 -4.42
CA TYR A 293 0.35 -13.81 -3.02
C TYR A 293 -0.36 -12.57 -2.47
N VAL A 294 -1.51 -12.76 -1.81
CA VAL A 294 -2.34 -11.68 -1.27
C VAL A 294 -2.53 -11.89 0.23
N GLY A 295 -2.06 -10.94 1.03
CA GLY A 295 -2.31 -10.89 2.47
C GLY A 295 -3.68 -10.27 2.77
N GLU A 296 -4.49 -10.96 3.57
CA GLU A 296 -5.84 -10.55 3.96
C GLU A 296 -5.93 -10.28 5.47
N VAL A 297 -6.42 -9.10 5.83
CA VAL A 297 -6.61 -8.73 7.24
C VAL A 297 -7.85 -9.40 7.81
N ASN A 298 -9.03 -9.20 7.20
CA ASN A 298 -10.27 -9.80 7.71
C ASN A 298 -10.37 -11.29 7.37
N GLY A 299 -9.79 -11.72 6.26
CA GLY A 299 -9.69 -13.13 5.89
C GLY A 299 -8.73 -13.93 6.77
N THR A 300 -7.85 -13.24 7.55
CA THR A 300 -6.78 -13.86 8.33
C THR A 300 -6.06 -14.94 7.53
N ASN A 301 -5.61 -14.59 6.32
CA ASN A 301 -5.10 -15.53 5.34
C ASN A 301 -4.04 -14.91 4.43
N VAL A 302 -3.26 -15.77 3.80
CA VAL A 302 -2.44 -15.42 2.62
C VAL A 302 -2.88 -16.33 1.49
N ARG A 303 -3.49 -15.74 0.46
CA ARG A 303 -3.96 -16.49 -0.72
C ARG A 303 -2.90 -16.51 -1.81
N LYS A 304 -2.75 -17.65 -2.45
CA LYS A 304 -1.90 -17.83 -3.62
C LYS A 304 -2.74 -18.01 -4.87
N PHE A 305 -2.43 -17.26 -5.92
CA PHE A 305 -3.08 -17.38 -7.22
C PHE A 305 -2.05 -17.67 -8.30
N ILE A 306 -2.38 -18.54 -9.25
CA ILE A 306 -1.53 -18.83 -10.40
C ILE A 306 -2.32 -18.59 -11.70
N LYS A 307 -1.61 -18.23 -12.78
CA LYS A 307 -2.25 -18.10 -14.08
C LYS A 307 -2.86 -19.42 -14.52
N THR A 308 -4.09 -19.38 -15.01
CA THR A 308 -4.66 -20.50 -15.76
C THR A 308 -3.88 -20.65 -17.06
N LYS A 309 -3.48 -21.88 -17.39
CA LYS A 309 -2.88 -22.15 -18.70
C LYS A 309 -3.90 -21.75 -19.77
N SER A 310 -3.50 -20.84 -20.66
CA SER A 310 -4.23 -20.50 -21.89
C SER A 310 -4.25 -21.68 -22.83
#